data_3762f6602ecf697a8cba8d7d8151b5bd
#
_entry.id   3762f6602ecf697a8cba8d7d8151b5bd
#
_cell.length_a   1.000
_cell.length_b   1.000
_cell.length_c   1.000
_cell.angle_alpha   90.00
_cell.angle_beta   90.00
_cell.angle_gamma   90.00
#
_symmetry.space_group_name_H-M   'P 1'
#
loop_
_entity.id
_entity.type
_entity.pdbx_description
1 polymer ?
#
loop_
_entity_poly.entity_id
_entity_poly.type
_entity_poly.pdbx_seq_one_letter_code
_entity_poly.pdbx_strand_id
1 'polypeptide(L)'
;VSSLATVSVEEISNLVDTPKMFQFYYHKDKGLNNSILQRAKDANFDVMALTVDTITGGNRERDIRTGFTSPPKFTLSSMFSYVTKPKWAINYLTKGKFELPHLQDYVKEGTNTAISIGNYFSTMLDQDMNWKDAEKLCSDWGGHFALKGILSVEDAKRAVDIGCTGIVVSNHGGRQLDGARSPFDQLADIVEAVGDRVDVICEGGIQRGTHMLKALSLGAKACAGGRLYLYAL
;
A
#
# COMPACT_ATOMS: atom_id res chain seq x y z
N VAL A 1 -6.34 -2.18 5.14
CA VAL A 1 -6.79 -2.74 3.85
C VAL A 1 -6.18 -1.94 2.72
N SER A 2 -5.73 -2.57 1.64
CA SER A 2 -5.17 -1.88 0.47
C SER A 2 -6.25 -1.63 -0.58
N SER A 3 -6.14 -0.55 -1.34
CA SER A 3 -6.98 -0.32 -2.53
C SER A 3 -6.81 -1.41 -3.61
N LEU A 4 -5.76 -2.20 -3.55
CA LEU A 4 -5.53 -3.39 -4.38
C LEU A 4 -5.84 -4.71 -3.64
N ALA A 5 -6.60 -4.67 -2.55
CA ALA A 5 -7.05 -5.88 -1.88
C ALA A 5 -8.10 -6.61 -2.72
N THR A 6 -8.12 -7.92 -2.58
CA THR A 6 -9.14 -8.81 -3.21
C THR A 6 -10.42 -8.93 -2.39
N VAL A 7 -10.49 -8.19 -1.30
CA VAL A 7 -11.64 -8.09 -0.39
C VAL A 7 -12.03 -6.63 -0.30
N SER A 8 -13.31 -6.32 -0.38
CA SER A 8 -13.80 -4.94 -0.38
C SER A 8 -13.74 -4.29 1.02
N VAL A 9 -13.79 -2.96 1.07
CA VAL A 9 -13.85 -2.22 2.35
C VAL A 9 -15.13 -2.55 3.11
N GLU A 10 -16.23 -2.75 2.41
CA GLU A 10 -17.52 -3.10 2.97
C GLU A 10 -17.48 -4.49 3.63
N GLU A 11 -16.88 -5.46 2.93
CA GLU A 11 -16.75 -6.82 3.44
C GLU A 11 -15.86 -6.86 4.69
N ILE A 12 -14.73 -6.16 4.68
CA ILE A 12 -13.86 -6.06 5.86
C ILE A 12 -14.58 -5.36 7.02
N SER A 13 -15.34 -4.30 6.75
CA SER A 13 -16.09 -3.60 7.79
C SER A 13 -17.13 -4.49 8.49
N ASN A 14 -17.71 -5.42 7.73
CA ASN A 14 -18.66 -6.40 8.28
C ASN A 14 -18.00 -7.54 9.08
N LEU A 15 -16.70 -7.79 8.84
CA LEU A 15 -15.96 -8.90 9.46
C LEU A 15 -15.27 -8.51 10.77
N VAL A 16 -14.93 -7.24 10.96
CA VAL A 16 -14.14 -6.79 12.12
C VAL A 16 -14.66 -5.47 12.68
N ASP A 17 -14.69 -5.40 14.02
CA ASP A 17 -15.10 -4.23 14.79
C ASP A 17 -13.87 -3.59 15.50
N THR A 18 -12.76 -3.50 14.80
CA THR A 18 -11.50 -2.93 15.29
C THR A 18 -11.13 -1.71 14.44
N PRO A 19 -10.26 -0.80 14.92
CA PRO A 19 -9.76 0.30 14.12
C PRO A 19 -9.21 -0.16 12.77
N LYS A 20 -9.63 0.49 11.71
CA LYS A 20 -9.32 0.13 10.32
C LYS A 20 -8.58 1.24 9.61
N MET A 21 -7.47 0.90 8.95
CA MET A 21 -6.74 1.81 8.08
C MET A 21 -6.93 1.41 6.63
N PHE A 22 -7.31 2.36 5.78
CA PHE A 22 -7.38 2.16 4.33
C PHE A 22 -6.14 2.74 3.65
N GLN A 23 -5.34 1.88 3.01
CA GLN A 23 -4.19 2.31 2.22
C GLN A 23 -4.66 2.63 0.81
N PHE A 24 -4.42 3.85 0.38
CA PHE A 24 -4.90 4.43 -0.86
C PHE A 24 -3.77 4.77 -1.83
N TYR A 25 -4.01 4.50 -3.12
CA TYR A 25 -3.24 5.01 -4.24
C TYR A 25 -4.04 6.07 -4.97
N TYR A 26 -3.41 7.16 -5.36
CA TYR A 26 -4.08 8.25 -6.05
C TYR A 26 -4.15 7.98 -7.56
N HIS A 27 -5.36 8.05 -8.13
CA HIS A 27 -5.62 7.71 -9.52
C HIS A 27 -5.77 8.96 -10.37
N LYS A 28 -5.51 8.83 -11.69
CA LYS A 28 -5.78 9.87 -12.69
C LYS A 28 -7.27 10.23 -12.73
N ASP A 29 -8.13 9.21 -12.60
CA ASP A 29 -9.57 9.40 -12.55
C ASP A 29 -9.98 9.92 -11.16
N LYS A 30 -10.37 11.19 -11.12
CA LYS A 30 -10.80 11.84 -9.88
C LYS A 30 -12.16 11.32 -9.39
N GLY A 31 -13.02 10.84 -10.30
CA GLY A 31 -14.28 10.18 -9.97
C GLY A 31 -14.03 8.87 -9.19
N LEU A 32 -13.07 8.07 -9.65
CA LEU A 32 -12.63 6.87 -8.94
C LEU A 32 -12.08 7.21 -7.55
N ASN A 33 -11.23 8.24 -7.43
CA ASN A 33 -10.72 8.68 -6.14
C ASN A 33 -11.84 9.02 -5.16
N ASN A 34 -12.82 9.81 -5.62
CA ASN A 34 -13.96 10.22 -4.79
C ASN A 34 -14.85 9.03 -4.42
N SER A 35 -15.10 8.12 -5.34
CA SER A 35 -15.89 6.90 -5.08
C SER A 35 -15.24 6.02 -4.01
N ILE A 36 -13.94 5.75 -4.15
CA ILE A 36 -13.19 4.93 -3.17
C ILE A 36 -13.14 5.62 -1.80
N LEU A 37 -12.90 6.95 -1.79
CA LEU A 37 -12.92 7.74 -0.56
C LEU A 37 -14.25 7.62 0.16
N GLN A 38 -15.36 7.79 -0.56
CA GLN A 38 -16.69 7.73 0.01
C GLN A 38 -17.01 6.32 0.54
N ARG A 39 -16.70 5.27 -0.22
CA ARG A 39 -16.86 3.88 0.21
C ARG A 39 -16.11 3.57 1.51
N ALA A 40 -14.86 4.05 1.62
CA ALA A 40 -14.07 3.86 2.83
C ALA A 40 -14.68 4.60 4.04
N LYS A 41 -15.26 5.80 3.84
CA LYS A 41 -15.99 6.52 4.88
C LYS A 41 -17.26 5.79 5.31
N ASP A 42 -18.07 5.36 4.34
CA ASP A 42 -19.34 4.65 4.60
C ASP A 42 -19.09 3.31 5.30
N ALA A 43 -17.95 2.68 5.03
CA ALA A 43 -17.48 1.47 5.71
C ALA A 43 -16.81 1.75 7.08
N ASN A 44 -16.87 2.98 7.59
CA ASN A 44 -16.32 3.39 8.89
C ASN A 44 -14.84 3.03 9.06
N PHE A 45 -14.01 3.37 8.06
CA PHE A 45 -12.57 3.32 8.23
C PHE A 45 -12.09 4.53 9.03
N ASP A 46 -11.23 4.29 10.01
CA ASP A 46 -10.77 5.32 10.95
C ASP A 46 -9.64 6.17 10.36
N VAL A 47 -8.77 5.55 9.57
CA VAL A 47 -7.58 6.19 9.03
C VAL A 47 -7.48 5.95 7.52
N MET A 48 -7.17 7.01 6.77
CA MET A 48 -6.70 6.90 5.39
C MET A 48 -5.19 7.11 5.32
N ALA A 49 -4.49 6.19 4.65
CA ALA A 49 -3.06 6.28 4.38
C ALA A 49 -2.82 6.45 2.88
N LEU A 50 -2.53 7.66 2.43
CA LEU A 50 -2.15 7.95 1.05
C LEU A 50 -0.71 7.50 0.80
N THR A 51 -0.52 6.61 -0.17
CA THR A 51 0.80 6.12 -0.56
C THR A 51 1.41 7.04 -1.60
N VAL A 52 2.56 7.63 -1.28
CA VAL A 52 3.22 8.68 -2.09
C VAL A 52 4.52 8.23 -2.74
N ASP A 53 4.98 7.02 -2.48
CA ASP A 53 6.22 6.45 -3.02
C ASP A 53 6.00 5.56 -4.27
N THR A 54 4.82 5.66 -4.91
CA THR A 54 4.40 4.77 -6.02
C THR A 54 4.05 5.53 -7.29
N ILE A 55 4.72 6.64 -7.55
CA ILE A 55 4.51 7.44 -8.77
C ILE A 55 4.76 6.59 -10.04
N THR A 56 5.72 5.67 -9.97
CA THR A 56 6.00 4.69 -11.01
C THR A 56 6.05 3.27 -10.42
N GLY A 57 5.87 2.26 -11.26
CA GLY A 57 6.07 0.87 -10.85
C GLY A 57 7.53 0.59 -10.51
N GLY A 58 7.77 -0.01 -9.35
CA GLY A 58 9.13 -0.37 -8.92
C GLY A 58 9.76 -1.43 -9.83
N ASN A 59 11.06 -1.31 -10.09
CA ASN A 59 11.83 -2.27 -10.89
C ASN A 59 12.14 -3.53 -10.06
N ARG A 60 11.24 -4.50 -10.11
CA ARG A 60 11.37 -5.77 -9.38
C ARG A 60 12.16 -6.78 -10.21
N GLU A 61 13.46 -6.65 -10.23
CA GLU A 61 14.34 -7.47 -11.07
C GLU A 61 14.13 -8.97 -10.91
N ARG A 62 13.85 -9.45 -9.69
CA ARG A 62 13.57 -10.86 -9.45
C ARG A 62 12.32 -11.34 -10.20
N ASP A 63 11.26 -10.54 -10.20
CA ASP A 63 10.03 -10.86 -10.91
C ASP A 63 10.30 -10.94 -12.42
N ILE A 64 11.11 -10.00 -12.95
CA ILE A 64 11.52 -9.98 -14.36
C ILE A 64 12.37 -11.21 -14.68
N ARG A 65 13.39 -11.52 -13.88
CA ARG A 65 14.31 -12.67 -14.09
C ARG A 65 13.62 -14.01 -13.99
N THR A 66 12.63 -14.14 -13.11
CA THR A 66 11.86 -15.40 -12.92
C THR A 66 10.66 -15.50 -13.85
N GLY A 67 10.36 -14.46 -14.64
CA GLY A 67 9.17 -14.42 -15.50
C GLY A 67 7.85 -14.36 -14.71
N PHE A 68 7.91 -13.95 -13.43
CA PHE A 68 6.72 -13.80 -12.61
C PHE A 68 5.84 -12.67 -13.15
N THR A 69 4.57 -12.99 -13.39
CA THR A 69 3.56 -12.00 -13.82
C THR A 69 2.26 -12.19 -13.02
N SER A 70 1.51 -11.12 -12.89
CA SER A 70 0.13 -11.16 -12.39
C SER A 70 -0.79 -10.57 -13.47
N PRO A 71 -1.69 -11.35 -14.08
CA PRO A 71 -1.91 -12.79 -13.85
C PRO A 71 -0.74 -13.66 -14.30
N PRO A 72 -0.67 -14.92 -13.81
CA PRO A 72 0.39 -15.86 -14.20
C PRO A 72 0.38 -16.15 -15.70
N LYS A 73 1.54 -16.12 -16.35
CA LYS A 73 1.70 -16.59 -17.74
C LYS A 73 1.99 -18.09 -17.76
N PHE A 74 1.28 -18.80 -18.64
CA PHE A 74 1.49 -20.23 -18.84
C PHE A 74 2.64 -20.46 -19.82
N THR A 75 3.83 -20.66 -19.28
CA THR A 75 5.02 -21.11 -20.01
C THR A 75 5.34 -22.55 -19.61
N LEU A 76 6.13 -23.27 -20.39
CA LEU A 76 6.55 -24.65 -20.04
C LEU A 76 7.20 -24.70 -18.65
N SER A 77 8.03 -23.72 -18.32
CA SER A 77 8.68 -23.60 -17.01
C SER A 77 7.68 -23.36 -15.88
N SER A 78 6.71 -22.45 -16.07
CA SER A 78 5.67 -22.20 -15.07
C SER A 78 4.75 -23.39 -14.88
N MET A 79 4.38 -24.08 -15.95
CA MET A 79 3.57 -25.31 -15.88
C MET A 79 4.27 -26.40 -15.07
N PHE A 80 5.56 -26.61 -15.30
CA PHE A 80 6.35 -27.56 -14.48
C PHE A 80 6.35 -27.14 -13.00
N SER A 81 6.50 -25.84 -12.71
CA SER A 81 6.43 -25.32 -11.35
C SER A 81 5.06 -25.56 -10.71
N TYR A 82 3.96 -25.42 -11.45
CA TYR A 82 2.61 -25.65 -10.93
C TYR A 82 2.36 -27.13 -10.63
N VAL A 83 2.82 -28.04 -11.51
CA VAL A 83 2.73 -29.50 -11.30
C VAL A 83 3.46 -29.91 -10.02
N THR A 84 4.60 -29.30 -9.73
CA THR A 84 5.36 -29.60 -8.49
C THR A 84 4.75 -28.97 -7.22
N LYS A 85 3.72 -28.14 -7.35
CA LYS A 85 3.00 -27.48 -6.24
C LYS A 85 1.49 -27.75 -6.30
N PRO A 86 1.05 -29.02 -6.20
CA PRO A 86 -0.33 -29.42 -6.47
C PRO A 86 -1.35 -28.73 -5.54
N LYS A 87 -1.02 -28.53 -4.25
CA LYS A 87 -1.90 -27.82 -3.32
C LYS A 87 -2.19 -26.39 -3.79
N TRP A 88 -1.16 -25.68 -4.26
CA TRP A 88 -1.33 -24.32 -4.78
C TRP A 88 -2.14 -24.34 -6.08
N ALA A 89 -1.82 -25.25 -7.00
CA ALA A 89 -2.53 -25.36 -8.29
C ALA A 89 -4.03 -25.67 -8.10
N ILE A 90 -4.37 -26.61 -7.22
CA ILE A 90 -5.76 -26.94 -6.90
C ILE A 90 -6.47 -25.73 -6.29
N ASN A 91 -5.85 -25.06 -5.31
CA ASN A 91 -6.45 -23.88 -4.70
C ASN A 91 -6.67 -22.77 -5.74
N TYR A 92 -5.73 -22.53 -6.65
CA TYR A 92 -5.87 -21.54 -7.71
C TYR A 92 -7.02 -21.85 -8.67
N LEU A 93 -7.22 -23.14 -9.01
CA LEU A 93 -8.26 -23.59 -9.94
C LEU A 93 -9.66 -23.67 -9.29
N THR A 94 -9.72 -23.93 -7.98
CA THR A 94 -10.98 -24.17 -7.27
C THR A 94 -11.49 -22.97 -6.48
N LYS A 95 -10.63 -22.01 -6.15
CA LYS A 95 -11.03 -20.77 -5.50
C LYS A 95 -11.58 -19.75 -6.50
N GLY A 96 -12.40 -18.84 -6.01
CA GLY A 96 -12.98 -17.78 -6.82
C GLY A 96 -11.94 -16.96 -7.60
N LYS A 97 -12.37 -16.35 -8.68
CA LYS A 97 -11.49 -15.51 -9.52
C LYS A 97 -10.91 -14.37 -8.68
N PHE A 98 -9.65 -14.04 -8.97
CA PHE A 98 -9.00 -12.87 -8.44
C PHE A 98 -9.70 -11.61 -8.98
N GLU A 99 -10.30 -10.83 -8.10
CA GLU A 99 -10.99 -9.58 -8.43
C GLU A 99 -10.42 -8.44 -7.60
N LEU A 100 -10.54 -7.22 -8.11
CA LEU A 100 -10.17 -5.98 -7.42
C LEU A 100 -11.44 -5.15 -7.20
N PRO A 101 -12.17 -5.39 -6.12
CA PRO A 101 -13.52 -4.84 -5.93
C PRO A 101 -13.57 -3.31 -5.83
N HIS A 102 -12.46 -2.66 -5.54
CA HIS A 102 -12.38 -1.21 -5.51
C HIS A 102 -12.24 -0.58 -6.91
N LEU A 103 -11.94 -1.38 -7.95
CA LEU A 103 -11.71 -0.92 -9.31
C LEU A 103 -12.76 -1.41 -10.31
N GLN A 104 -13.71 -2.26 -9.90
CA GLN A 104 -14.64 -2.95 -10.81
C GLN A 104 -15.47 -1.98 -11.67
N ASP A 105 -15.97 -0.90 -11.09
CA ASP A 105 -16.83 0.07 -11.78
C ASP A 105 -16.08 0.92 -12.83
N TYR A 106 -14.75 0.91 -12.80
CA TYR A 106 -13.88 1.73 -13.63
C TYR A 106 -13.04 0.92 -14.64
N VAL A 107 -13.10 -0.38 -14.53
CA VAL A 107 -12.49 -1.30 -15.52
C VAL A 107 -13.56 -1.63 -16.55
N LYS A 108 -13.38 -1.20 -17.80
CA LYS A 108 -14.35 -1.44 -18.90
C LYS A 108 -14.76 -2.90 -18.93
N GLU A 109 -16.08 -3.16 -18.96
CA GLU A 109 -16.64 -4.48 -19.23
C GLU A 109 -15.97 -5.11 -20.46
N GLY A 110 -15.47 -6.34 -20.32
CA GLY A 110 -14.79 -7.06 -21.40
C GLY A 110 -13.26 -7.01 -21.37
N THR A 111 -12.62 -6.12 -20.63
CA THR A 111 -11.22 -6.28 -20.25
C THR A 111 -11.18 -7.26 -19.09
N ASN A 112 -10.78 -8.51 -19.37
CA ASN A 112 -10.52 -9.49 -18.31
C ASN A 112 -9.83 -8.82 -17.16
N THR A 113 -10.30 -9.02 -15.94
CA THR A 113 -9.89 -8.46 -14.65
C THR A 113 -8.40 -8.68 -14.29
N ALA A 114 -7.66 -9.15 -15.22
CA ALA A 114 -6.24 -9.36 -15.24
C ALA A 114 -5.50 -8.12 -15.76
N ILE A 115 -5.83 -6.93 -15.25
CA ILE A 115 -4.90 -5.79 -15.41
C ILE A 115 -3.64 -6.24 -14.70
N SER A 116 -2.57 -6.44 -15.47
CA SER A 116 -1.30 -6.75 -14.83
C SER A 116 -1.02 -5.62 -13.84
N ILE A 117 -0.56 -5.97 -12.64
CA ILE A 117 -0.22 -4.98 -11.62
C ILE A 117 0.70 -3.89 -12.22
N GLY A 118 1.61 -4.29 -13.13
CA GLY A 118 2.44 -3.34 -13.88
C GLY A 118 1.66 -2.36 -14.72
N ASN A 119 0.63 -2.81 -15.44
CA ASN A 119 -0.23 -1.91 -16.23
C ASN A 119 -1.05 -0.98 -15.35
N TYR A 120 -1.52 -1.45 -14.18
CA TYR A 120 -2.21 -0.60 -13.23
C TYR A 120 -1.35 0.59 -12.81
N PHE A 121 -0.10 0.35 -12.37
CA PHE A 121 0.79 1.43 -11.95
C PHE A 121 1.11 2.43 -13.07
N SER A 122 1.23 1.97 -14.30
CA SER A 122 1.58 2.85 -15.43
C SER A 122 0.38 3.59 -16.03
N THR A 123 -0.83 3.02 -15.96
CA THR A 123 -2.01 3.54 -16.66
C THR A 123 -2.99 4.26 -15.77
N MET A 124 -3.22 3.76 -14.56
CA MET A 124 -4.29 4.25 -13.67
C MET A 124 -3.80 5.22 -12.60
N LEU A 125 -2.56 5.07 -12.10
CA LEU A 125 -2.05 5.98 -11.09
C LEU A 125 -1.67 7.34 -11.68
N ASP A 126 -1.92 8.38 -10.90
CA ASP A 126 -1.56 9.75 -11.24
C ASP A 126 -0.07 9.97 -10.95
N GLN A 127 0.72 10.05 -12.02
CA GLN A 127 2.17 10.29 -11.92
C GLN A 127 2.51 11.75 -11.64
N ASP A 128 1.54 12.66 -11.83
CA ASP A 128 1.66 14.09 -11.58
C ASP A 128 1.14 14.50 -10.19
N MET A 129 0.74 13.50 -9.36
CA MET A 129 0.30 13.73 -8.00
C MET A 129 1.32 14.59 -7.22
N ASN A 130 0.84 15.60 -6.56
CA ASN A 130 1.66 16.58 -5.85
C ASN A 130 1.06 16.94 -4.47
N TRP A 131 1.70 17.86 -3.76
CA TRP A 131 1.30 18.25 -2.40
C TRP A 131 -0.11 18.86 -2.32
N LYS A 132 -0.58 19.56 -3.38
CA LYS A 132 -1.95 20.11 -3.40
C LYS A 132 -2.99 18.99 -3.48
N ASP A 133 -2.69 17.92 -4.21
CA ASP A 133 -3.57 16.74 -4.27
C ASP A 133 -3.63 16.03 -2.92
N ALA A 134 -2.49 15.91 -2.22
CA ALA A 134 -2.42 15.31 -0.89
C ALA A 134 -3.17 16.16 0.14
N GLU A 135 -3.00 17.48 0.12
CA GLU A 135 -3.72 18.43 1.00
C GLU A 135 -5.23 18.36 0.77
N LYS A 136 -5.64 18.38 -0.51
CA LYS A 136 -7.05 18.25 -0.86
C LYS A 136 -7.64 16.94 -0.35
N LEU A 137 -6.95 15.83 -0.57
CA LEU A 137 -7.42 14.50 -0.13
C LEU A 137 -7.48 14.41 1.40
N CYS A 138 -6.52 15.00 2.11
CA CYS A 138 -6.52 15.11 3.57
C CYS A 138 -7.76 15.87 4.06
N SER A 139 -8.04 17.03 3.45
CA SER A 139 -9.23 17.84 3.74
C SER A 139 -10.52 17.11 3.40
N ASP A 140 -10.61 16.47 2.24
CA ASP A 140 -11.77 15.71 1.80
C ASP A 140 -12.03 14.50 2.71
N TRP A 141 -11.01 13.86 3.24
CA TRP A 141 -11.14 12.77 4.21
C TRP A 141 -11.74 13.27 5.52
N GLY A 142 -11.20 14.34 6.08
CA GLY A 142 -11.74 15.00 7.26
C GLY A 142 -11.58 14.23 8.58
N GLY A 143 -10.74 13.20 8.61
CA GLY A 143 -10.44 12.35 9.76
C GLY A 143 -8.95 12.11 9.91
N HIS A 144 -8.55 11.02 10.56
CA HIS A 144 -7.14 10.65 10.67
C HIS A 144 -6.56 10.33 9.29
N PHE A 145 -5.52 11.06 8.92
CA PHE A 145 -4.89 10.94 7.61
C PHE A 145 -3.38 10.80 7.74
N ALA A 146 -2.81 9.84 7.02
CA ALA A 146 -1.40 9.58 7.02
C ALA A 146 -0.81 9.62 5.61
N LEU A 147 0.42 10.12 5.46
CA LEU A 147 1.22 9.92 4.26
C LEU A 147 2.15 8.71 4.46
N LYS A 148 2.09 7.77 3.52
CA LYS A 148 2.92 6.55 3.52
C LYS A 148 3.99 6.64 2.44
N GLY A 149 5.24 6.44 2.83
CA GLY A 149 6.39 6.52 1.92
C GLY A 149 7.25 7.77 2.13
N ILE A 150 7.15 8.40 3.29
CA ILE A 150 7.96 9.57 3.66
C ILE A 150 9.32 9.10 4.17
N LEU A 151 10.40 9.69 3.62
CA LEU A 151 11.79 9.36 3.94
C LEU A 151 12.68 10.59 4.14
N SER A 152 12.12 11.79 4.19
CA SER A 152 12.86 13.02 4.49
C SER A 152 12.19 13.84 5.59
N VAL A 153 12.99 14.58 6.32
CA VAL A 153 12.51 15.52 7.36
C VAL A 153 11.68 16.64 6.73
N GLU A 154 12.08 17.11 5.55
CA GLU A 154 11.39 18.17 4.81
C GLU A 154 9.97 17.73 4.44
N ASP A 155 9.82 16.52 3.88
CA ASP A 155 8.50 15.98 3.52
C ASP A 155 7.67 15.67 4.78
N ALA A 156 8.31 15.23 5.86
CA ALA A 156 7.63 14.99 7.13
C ALA A 156 7.03 16.30 7.69
N LYS A 157 7.78 17.43 7.66
CA LYS A 157 7.27 18.75 8.05
C LYS A 157 6.12 19.19 7.16
N ARG A 158 6.25 19.06 5.84
CA ARG A 158 5.17 19.40 4.90
C ARG A 158 3.91 18.54 5.11
N ALA A 159 4.08 17.27 5.46
CA ALA A 159 2.95 16.40 5.80
C ALA A 159 2.17 16.93 7.01
N VAL A 160 2.86 17.43 8.03
CA VAL A 160 2.24 18.10 9.17
C VAL A 160 1.52 19.38 8.74
N ASP A 161 2.15 20.19 7.90
CA ASP A 161 1.61 21.50 7.46
C ASP A 161 0.31 21.34 6.65
N ILE A 162 0.14 20.25 5.90
CA ILE A 162 -1.12 19.95 5.17
C ILE A 162 -2.19 19.25 6.04
N GLY A 163 -1.93 19.06 7.35
CA GLY A 163 -2.91 18.52 8.30
C GLY A 163 -2.87 17.00 8.50
N CYS A 164 -1.80 16.31 8.09
CA CYS A 164 -1.65 14.89 8.41
C CYS A 164 -1.58 14.66 9.92
N THR A 165 -2.22 13.59 10.39
CA THR A 165 -2.18 13.14 11.78
C THR A 165 -1.19 11.99 11.98
N GLY A 166 -0.67 11.42 10.89
CA GLY A 166 0.31 10.35 10.92
C GLY A 166 1.24 10.35 9.72
N ILE A 167 2.41 9.75 9.91
CA ILE A 167 3.43 9.54 8.88
C ILE A 167 3.90 8.10 8.95
N VAL A 168 3.88 7.40 7.81
CA VAL A 168 4.48 6.07 7.69
C VAL A 168 5.83 6.22 7.00
N VAL A 169 6.90 6.13 7.80
CA VAL A 169 8.28 6.14 7.32
C VAL A 169 8.55 4.80 6.66
N SER A 170 8.63 4.80 5.32
CA SER A 170 8.63 3.59 4.51
C SER A 170 9.35 3.80 3.18
N ASN A 171 10.11 2.81 2.72
CA ASN A 171 10.61 2.67 1.37
C ASN A 171 9.91 1.53 0.61
N HIS A 172 8.69 1.19 1.02
CA HIS A 172 7.91 0.08 0.44
C HIS A 172 8.62 -1.28 0.54
N GLY A 173 9.49 -1.45 1.53
CA GLY A 173 10.33 -2.65 1.70
C GLY A 173 11.36 -2.82 0.58
N GLY A 174 11.88 -1.71 0.03
CA GLY A 174 12.84 -1.68 -1.08
C GLY A 174 12.24 -2.09 -2.43
N ARG A 175 10.91 -2.00 -2.59
CA ARG A 175 10.20 -2.49 -3.78
C ARG A 175 9.79 -1.38 -4.75
N GLN A 176 10.01 -0.13 -4.41
CA GLN A 176 9.71 1.05 -5.23
C GLN A 176 11.01 1.72 -5.67
N LEU A 177 11.45 2.78 -5.03
CA LEU A 177 12.74 3.41 -5.34
C LEU A 177 13.87 2.55 -4.74
N ASP A 178 14.63 1.89 -5.61
CA ASP A 178 15.86 1.22 -5.20
C ASP A 178 16.94 2.26 -4.90
N GLY A 179 17.77 1.99 -3.89
CA GLY A 179 18.78 2.95 -3.43
C GLY A 179 18.25 4.05 -2.52
N ALA A 180 16.95 4.08 -2.20
CA ALA A 180 16.43 4.91 -1.12
C ALA A 180 17.01 4.46 0.24
N ARG A 181 17.17 5.41 1.17
CA ARG A 181 17.60 5.09 2.54
C ARG A 181 16.64 4.13 3.22
N SER A 182 17.13 3.36 4.18
CA SER A 182 16.25 2.51 4.97
C SER A 182 15.32 3.37 5.83
N PRO A 183 14.06 2.95 6.03
CA PRO A 183 13.14 3.66 6.92
C PRO A 183 13.70 3.80 8.34
N PHE A 184 14.42 2.78 8.81
CA PHE A 184 15.00 2.78 10.14
C PHE A 184 16.09 3.86 10.29
N ASP A 185 16.91 4.09 9.26
CA ASP A 185 17.97 5.11 9.28
C ASP A 185 17.41 6.55 9.23
N GLN A 186 16.18 6.73 8.74
CA GLN A 186 15.50 8.03 8.69
C GLN A 186 14.60 8.27 9.90
N LEU A 187 14.30 7.23 10.67
CA LEU A 187 13.28 7.28 11.71
C LEU A 187 13.60 8.31 12.81
N ALA A 188 14.82 8.29 13.32
CA ALA A 188 15.21 9.17 14.43
C ALA A 188 15.09 10.65 14.05
N ASP A 189 15.61 11.03 12.88
CA ASP A 189 15.58 12.41 12.38
C ASP A 189 14.14 12.89 12.14
N ILE A 190 13.28 12.03 11.62
CA ILE A 190 11.86 12.35 11.39
C ILE A 190 11.11 12.44 12.73
N VAL A 191 11.35 11.54 13.67
CA VAL A 191 10.73 11.60 15.01
C VAL A 191 11.16 12.87 15.74
N GLU A 192 12.44 13.24 15.70
CA GLU A 192 12.94 14.48 16.32
C GLU A 192 12.25 15.71 15.72
N ALA A 193 12.03 15.71 14.41
CA ALA A 193 11.47 16.86 13.71
C ALA A 193 9.95 17.04 13.89
N VAL A 194 9.17 15.96 14.01
CA VAL A 194 7.69 16.01 13.94
C VAL A 194 6.97 15.07 14.91
N GLY A 195 7.68 14.24 15.66
CA GLY A 195 7.08 13.18 16.50
C GLY A 195 6.25 13.68 17.69
N ASP A 196 6.33 14.96 18.03
CA ASP A 196 5.48 15.64 19.00
C ASP A 196 4.16 16.15 18.42
N ARG A 197 4.02 16.18 17.09
CA ARG A 197 2.87 16.74 16.36
C ARG A 197 2.03 15.69 15.65
N VAL A 198 2.66 14.58 15.23
CA VAL A 198 2.01 13.51 14.48
C VAL A 198 2.50 12.14 14.92
N ASP A 199 1.70 11.11 14.71
CA ASP A 199 2.12 9.74 14.95
C ASP A 199 3.06 9.26 13.85
N VAL A 200 4.28 8.85 14.24
CA VAL A 200 5.29 8.29 13.32
C VAL A 200 5.28 6.77 13.40
N ILE A 201 5.03 6.14 12.26
CA ILE A 201 4.97 4.68 12.12
C ILE A 201 6.18 4.23 11.29
N CYS A 202 6.93 3.23 11.78
CA CYS A 202 8.06 2.65 11.03
C CYS A 202 7.60 1.43 10.22
N GLU A 203 7.80 1.47 8.90
CA GLU A 203 7.54 0.34 8.00
C GLU A 203 8.73 0.05 7.10
N GLY A 204 9.15 -1.19 7.06
CA GLY A 204 10.25 -1.67 6.21
C GLY A 204 11.27 -2.45 7.01
N GLY A 205 11.58 -3.66 6.55
CA GLY A 205 12.55 -4.53 7.21
C GLY A 205 12.12 -5.11 8.57
N ILE A 206 10.92 -4.86 9.03
CA ILE A 206 10.39 -5.40 10.29
C ILE A 206 10.10 -6.89 10.12
N GLN A 207 10.88 -7.74 10.81
CA GLN A 207 10.79 -9.20 10.73
C GLN A 207 10.81 -9.87 12.11
N ARG A 208 11.14 -9.16 13.17
CA ARG A 208 11.28 -9.70 14.53
C ARG A 208 10.83 -8.67 15.56
N GLY A 209 10.42 -9.14 16.74
CA GLY A 209 10.06 -8.27 17.86
C GLY A 209 11.19 -7.30 18.27
N THR A 210 12.45 -7.74 18.16
CA THR A 210 13.61 -6.86 18.41
C THR A 210 13.70 -5.68 17.44
N HIS A 211 13.24 -5.82 16.19
CA HIS A 211 13.18 -4.70 15.25
C HIS A 211 12.10 -3.69 15.68
N MET A 212 10.95 -4.19 16.16
CA MET A 212 9.88 -3.34 16.70
C MET A 212 10.37 -2.57 17.93
N LEU A 213 11.00 -3.25 18.89
CA LEU A 213 11.52 -2.60 20.10
C LEU A 213 12.53 -1.50 19.79
N LYS A 214 13.42 -1.73 18.83
CA LYS A 214 14.37 -0.70 18.37
C LYS A 214 13.69 0.51 17.76
N ALA A 215 12.68 0.30 16.90
CA ALA A 215 11.93 1.41 16.29
C ALA A 215 11.12 2.18 17.34
N LEU A 216 10.47 1.48 18.27
CA LEU A 216 9.73 2.11 19.36
C LEU A 216 10.65 2.91 20.30
N SER A 217 11.87 2.40 20.60
CA SER A 217 12.84 3.14 21.42
C SER A 217 13.42 4.38 20.73
N LEU A 218 13.33 4.48 19.41
CA LEU A 218 13.63 5.70 18.65
C LEU A 218 12.42 6.66 18.56
N GLY A 219 11.29 6.33 19.18
CA GLY A 219 10.11 7.19 19.26
C GLY A 219 9.02 6.90 18.22
N ALA A 220 9.14 5.84 17.42
CA ALA A 220 7.99 5.40 16.63
C ALA A 220 6.82 5.04 17.54
N LYS A 221 5.60 5.41 17.17
CA LYS A 221 4.38 5.04 17.90
C LYS A 221 3.93 3.61 17.58
N ALA A 222 4.23 3.14 16.37
CA ALA A 222 3.90 1.80 15.92
C ALA A 222 4.89 1.31 14.85
N CYS A 223 4.84 0.01 14.56
CA CYS A 223 5.55 -0.59 13.43
C CYS A 223 4.55 -1.32 12.53
N ALA A 224 4.78 -1.25 11.22
CA ALA A 224 4.03 -2.02 10.24
C ALA A 224 4.92 -3.08 9.58
N GLY A 225 4.37 -4.27 9.40
CA GLY A 225 5.05 -5.39 8.77
C GLY A 225 4.28 -5.88 7.54
N GLY A 226 4.80 -5.67 6.33
CA GLY A 226 4.17 -6.13 5.09
C GLY A 226 4.30 -7.64 4.92
N ARG A 227 5.49 -8.11 4.54
CA ARG A 227 5.75 -9.54 4.25
C ARG A 227 5.90 -10.42 5.50
N LEU A 228 6.03 -9.83 6.69
CA LEU A 228 6.21 -10.56 7.94
C LEU A 228 5.12 -11.63 8.16
N TYR A 229 3.87 -11.21 8.06
CA TYR A 229 2.73 -12.11 8.27
C TYR A 229 2.50 -13.07 7.10
N LEU A 230 2.89 -12.70 5.87
CA LEU A 230 2.76 -13.58 4.69
C LEU A 230 3.63 -14.83 4.80
N TYR A 231 4.77 -14.75 5.50
CA TYR A 231 5.63 -15.90 5.74
C TYR A 231 5.13 -16.80 6.89
N ALA A 232 4.16 -16.34 7.67
CA ALA A 232 3.54 -17.11 8.75
C ALA A 232 2.28 -17.87 8.27
N LEU A 233 1.72 -17.53 7.12
CA LEU A 233 0.59 -18.19 6.48
C LEU A 233 1.02 -19.37 5.61
#